data_f8c40aa2c2b892aec70e2feebf404d34
#
_entry.id   f8c40aa2c2b892aec70e2feebf404d34
#
_cell.length_a   1.000
_cell.length_b   1.000
_cell.length_c   1.000
_cell.angle_alpha   90.00
_cell.angle_beta   90.00
_cell.angle_gamma   90.00
#
_symmetry.space_group_name_H-M   'P 1'
#
loop_
_entity.id
_entity.type
_entity.pdbx_description
1 polymer ?
#
loop_
_entity_poly.entity_id
_entity_poly.type
_entity_poly.pdbx_seq_one_letter_code
_entity_poly.pdbx_strand_id
1 'polypeptide(L)'
;MAEALGGGRERIAQVITAEERHAYRFTEYLGDGLILGLPHAYFAVAADSGTAIQVTKYLANEVAYIPDIIILTDNQPEEKRAGIVRDLIDGLETVLKPEVVFEIDAYLIREKLKGRNFLFLLSSSLEKNISGEEYGAMHHSIAFPSYDRLILDRNYAGYRGGLALMEELTSKWVGPL
;
A
#
# COMPACT_ATOMS: atom_id res chain seq x y z
N MET A 1 7.99 25.46 -7.11
CA MET A 1 7.96 24.43 -8.17
C MET A 1 6.84 24.69 -9.18
N ALA A 2 5.62 24.99 -8.78
CA ALA A 2 4.50 25.30 -9.69
C ALA A 2 4.72 26.55 -10.57
N GLU A 3 5.31 27.61 -10.03
CA GLU A 3 5.67 28.82 -10.78
C GLU A 3 6.78 28.56 -11.81
N ALA A 4 7.72 27.68 -11.51
CA ALA A 4 8.80 27.30 -12.44
C ALA A 4 8.29 26.49 -13.65
N LEU A 5 7.11 25.87 -13.54
CA LEU A 5 6.45 25.11 -14.60
C LEU A 5 5.37 25.92 -15.36
N GLY A 6 5.26 27.23 -15.08
CA GLY A 6 4.30 28.11 -15.77
C GLY A 6 2.82 27.85 -15.45
N GLY A 7 2.54 27.06 -14.42
CA GLY A 7 1.19 26.78 -13.95
C GLY A 7 0.78 27.75 -12.85
N GLY A 8 -0.21 28.62 -13.08
CA GLY A 8 -0.78 29.45 -12.03
C GLY A 8 -1.40 28.60 -10.92
N ARG A 9 -1.36 29.07 -9.66
CA ARG A 9 -1.95 28.40 -8.48
C ARG A 9 -3.41 27.98 -8.70
N GLU A 10 -4.15 28.80 -9.42
CA GLU A 10 -5.56 28.58 -9.75
C GLU A 10 -5.77 27.34 -10.64
N ARG A 11 -4.90 27.16 -11.65
CA ARG A 11 -4.94 25.98 -12.52
C ARG A 11 -4.60 24.70 -11.77
N ILE A 12 -3.65 24.75 -10.86
CA ILE A 12 -3.28 23.61 -10.01
C ILE A 12 -4.45 23.25 -9.09
N ALA A 13 -5.08 24.22 -8.44
CA ALA A 13 -6.24 23.98 -7.60
C ALA A 13 -7.42 23.37 -8.39
N GLN A 14 -7.66 23.84 -9.61
CA GLN A 14 -8.68 23.25 -10.49
C GLN A 14 -8.39 21.78 -10.84
N VAL A 15 -7.13 21.46 -11.15
CA VAL A 15 -6.73 20.06 -11.46
C VAL A 15 -6.90 19.19 -10.21
N ILE A 16 -6.43 19.63 -9.04
CA ILE A 16 -6.60 18.89 -7.79
C ILE A 16 -8.08 18.63 -7.52
N THR A 17 -8.92 19.66 -7.55
CA THR A 17 -10.36 19.53 -7.31
C THR A 17 -11.04 18.59 -8.32
N ALA A 18 -10.61 18.61 -9.58
CA ALA A 18 -11.16 17.70 -10.59
C ALA A 18 -10.78 16.23 -10.33
N GLU A 19 -9.52 15.97 -9.97
CA GLU A 19 -9.05 14.62 -9.64
C GLU A 19 -9.65 14.12 -8.32
N GLU A 20 -9.80 14.95 -7.31
CA GLU A 20 -10.51 14.63 -6.06
C GLU A 20 -11.96 14.23 -6.34
N ARG A 21 -12.69 15.05 -7.09
CA ARG A 21 -14.08 14.75 -7.45
C ARG A 21 -14.19 13.44 -8.25
N HIS A 22 -13.25 13.18 -9.12
CA HIS A 22 -13.17 11.92 -9.84
C HIS A 22 -12.96 10.75 -8.90
N ALA A 23 -11.97 10.83 -8.00
CA ALA A 23 -11.67 9.78 -7.03
C ALA A 23 -12.86 9.50 -6.10
N TYR A 24 -13.44 10.53 -5.49
CA TYR A 24 -14.56 10.37 -4.55
C TYR A 24 -15.78 9.71 -5.18
N ARG A 25 -16.06 9.95 -6.44
CA ARG A 25 -17.17 9.27 -7.13
C ARG A 25 -17.01 7.75 -7.13
N PHE A 26 -15.78 7.25 -7.26
CA PHE A 26 -15.50 5.81 -7.26
C PHE A 26 -15.35 5.25 -5.84
N THR A 27 -14.85 6.04 -4.90
CA THR A 27 -14.79 5.61 -3.49
C THR A 27 -16.17 5.50 -2.84
N GLU A 28 -17.19 6.22 -3.32
CA GLU A 28 -18.58 6.01 -2.91
C GLU A 28 -19.03 4.58 -3.21
N TYR A 29 -18.72 4.04 -4.39
CA TYR A 29 -19.03 2.64 -4.73
C TYR A 29 -18.26 1.63 -3.89
N LEU A 30 -17.02 1.97 -3.49
CA LEU A 30 -16.26 1.14 -2.57
C LEU A 30 -16.92 1.11 -1.18
N GLY A 31 -17.47 2.24 -0.72
CA GLY A 31 -18.25 2.31 0.52
C GLY A 31 -19.43 1.35 0.52
N ASP A 32 -20.17 1.26 -0.57
CA ASP A 32 -21.24 0.28 -0.75
C ASP A 32 -20.71 -1.16 -0.70
N GLY A 33 -19.56 -1.42 -1.33
CA GLY A 33 -18.89 -2.72 -1.28
C GLY A 33 -18.44 -3.13 0.12
N LEU A 34 -17.93 -2.19 0.92
CA LEU A 34 -17.55 -2.40 2.31
C LEU A 34 -18.77 -2.76 3.18
N ILE A 35 -19.91 -2.12 2.95
CA ILE A 35 -21.18 -2.45 3.62
C ILE A 35 -21.66 -3.85 3.21
N LEU A 36 -21.41 -4.28 1.97
CA LEU A 36 -21.80 -5.59 1.44
C LEU A 36 -20.85 -6.74 1.82
N GLY A 37 -19.80 -6.50 2.61
CA GLY A 37 -18.98 -7.55 3.20
C GLY A 37 -17.50 -7.57 2.80
N LEU A 38 -16.95 -6.50 2.25
CA LEU A 38 -15.49 -6.37 2.20
C LEU A 38 -14.98 -6.26 3.64
N PRO A 39 -14.13 -7.17 4.11
CA PRO A 39 -13.68 -7.15 5.49
C PRO A 39 -12.78 -5.95 5.76
N HIS A 40 -12.77 -5.44 6.98
CA HIS A 40 -11.68 -4.62 7.48
C HIS A 40 -10.45 -5.51 7.58
N ALA A 41 -9.64 -5.47 6.53
CA ALA A 41 -8.56 -6.44 6.37
C ALA A 41 -7.30 -6.01 7.09
N TYR A 42 -6.67 -6.97 7.77
CA TYR A 42 -5.28 -6.83 8.15
C TYR A 42 -4.39 -6.96 6.91
N PHE A 43 -3.34 -6.17 6.84
CA PHE A 43 -2.36 -6.25 5.75
C PHE A 43 -0.93 -6.15 6.25
N ALA A 44 -0.02 -6.73 5.46
CA ALA A 44 1.42 -6.63 5.65
C ALA A 44 2.05 -5.97 4.41
N VAL A 45 3.12 -5.22 4.62
CA VAL A 45 3.91 -4.61 3.54
C VAL A 45 5.36 -5.02 3.67
N ALA A 46 5.99 -5.41 2.55
CA ALA A 46 7.44 -5.59 2.46
C ALA A 46 7.95 -4.87 1.21
N ALA A 47 8.48 -3.66 1.39
CA ALA A 47 8.90 -2.77 0.31
C ALA A 47 9.97 -1.77 0.78
N ASP A 48 10.54 -1.00 -0.15
CA ASP A 48 11.38 0.14 0.22
C ASP A 48 10.63 1.15 1.08
N SER A 49 11.36 1.92 1.89
CA SER A 49 10.77 2.87 2.86
C SER A 49 9.79 3.84 2.23
N GLY A 50 10.09 4.35 1.02
CA GLY A 50 9.23 5.31 0.33
C GLY A 50 7.88 4.70 -0.05
N THR A 51 7.91 3.54 -0.69
CA THR A 51 6.71 2.79 -1.10
C THR A 51 5.92 2.31 0.12
N ALA A 52 6.60 1.71 1.10
CA ALA A 52 5.97 1.14 2.29
C ALA A 52 5.20 2.20 3.10
N ILE A 53 5.79 3.38 3.34
CA ILE A 53 5.15 4.48 4.08
C ILE A 53 3.89 4.95 3.36
N GLN A 54 3.99 5.23 2.06
CA GLN A 54 2.87 5.81 1.31
C GLN A 54 1.70 4.83 1.19
N VAL A 55 1.99 3.57 0.85
CA VAL A 55 0.95 2.54 0.72
C VAL A 55 0.31 2.23 2.07
N THR A 56 1.11 2.16 3.14
CA THR A 56 0.57 1.92 4.48
C THR A 56 -0.36 3.04 4.92
N LYS A 57 0.05 4.30 4.74
CA LYS A 57 -0.80 5.46 5.07
C LYS A 57 -2.08 5.48 4.24
N TYR A 58 -1.99 5.21 2.95
CA TYR A 58 -3.16 5.18 2.08
C TYR A 58 -4.16 4.10 2.52
N LEU A 59 -3.70 2.87 2.70
CA LEU A 59 -4.59 1.77 3.10
C LEU A 59 -5.16 1.94 4.52
N ALA A 60 -4.38 2.48 5.45
CA ALA A 60 -4.84 2.67 6.81
C ALA A 60 -5.75 3.89 6.98
N ASN A 61 -5.40 5.03 6.40
CA ASN A 61 -6.09 6.29 6.63
C ASN A 61 -7.31 6.46 5.69
N GLU A 62 -7.18 6.05 4.41
CA GLU A 62 -8.24 6.27 3.42
C GLU A 62 -9.17 5.05 3.26
N VAL A 63 -8.64 3.83 3.46
CA VAL A 63 -9.39 2.59 3.24
C VAL A 63 -9.80 1.92 4.55
N ALA A 64 -9.28 2.39 5.67
CA ALA A 64 -9.50 1.83 7.02
C ALA A 64 -9.02 0.36 7.17
N TYR A 65 -8.02 -0.06 6.40
CA TYR A 65 -7.36 -1.33 6.59
C TYR A 65 -6.38 -1.25 7.77
N ILE A 66 -6.11 -2.39 8.40
CA ILE A 66 -5.32 -2.45 9.63
C ILE A 66 -3.92 -2.97 9.31
N PRO A 67 -2.85 -2.15 9.45
CA PRO A 67 -1.49 -2.60 9.22
C PRO A 67 -1.02 -3.52 10.36
N ASP A 68 -0.56 -4.74 10.01
CA ASP A 68 -0.02 -5.71 10.98
C ASP A 68 1.50 -5.56 11.13
N ILE A 69 2.24 -5.75 10.03
CA ILE A 69 3.70 -5.59 9.99
C ILE A 69 4.13 -4.86 8.72
N ILE A 70 5.08 -3.94 8.88
CA ILE A 70 5.70 -3.21 7.78
C ILE A 70 7.19 -3.51 7.78
N ILE A 71 7.66 -4.21 6.76
CA ILE A 71 9.05 -4.58 6.56
C ILE A 71 9.68 -3.65 5.54
N LEU A 72 10.66 -2.88 5.97
CA LEU A 72 11.40 -1.93 5.15
C LEU A 72 12.61 -2.66 4.56
N THR A 73 12.61 -2.85 3.24
CA THR A 73 13.57 -3.70 2.54
C THR A 73 14.79 -2.96 1.99
N ASP A 74 14.84 -1.65 2.16
CA ASP A 74 15.97 -0.84 1.77
C ASP A 74 17.01 -0.72 2.91
N ASN A 75 18.29 -0.70 2.55
CA ASN A 75 19.38 -0.61 3.52
C ASN A 75 19.58 0.82 4.02
N GLN A 76 18.68 1.28 4.86
CA GLN A 76 18.78 2.62 5.46
C GLN A 76 19.83 2.68 6.56
N PRO A 77 20.65 3.76 6.60
CA PRO A 77 21.58 4.01 7.72
C PRO A 77 20.84 4.03 9.05
N GLU A 78 21.47 3.50 10.08
CA GLU A 78 20.84 3.31 11.40
C GLU A 78 20.34 4.63 12.00
N GLU A 79 21.10 5.72 11.81
CA GLU A 79 20.74 7.06 12.27
C GLU A 79 19.45 7.61 11.62
N LYS A 80 19.04 7.10 10.45
CA LYS A 80 17.81 7.52 9.75
C LYS A 80 16.61 6.67 10.12
N ARG A 81 16.83 5.44 10.59
CA ARG A 81 15.74 4.46 10.84
C ARG A 81 14.69 4.98 11.81
N ALA A 82 15.11 5.59 12.91
CA ALA A 82 14.19 6.16 13.89
C ALA A 82 13.31 7.27 13.32
N GLY A 83 13.85 8.10 12.42
CA GLY A 83 13.09 9.12 11.69
C GLY A 83 12.05 8.51 10.76
N ILE A 84 12.43 7.50 9.99
CA ILE A 84 11.55 6.78 9.05
C ILE A 84 10.39 6.11 9.80
N VAL A 85 10.68 5.42 10.91
CA VAL A 85 9.64 4.78 11.74
C VAL A 85 8.68 5.83 12.29
N ARG A 86 9.20 6.95 12.80
CA ARG A 86 8.37 8.04 13.30
C ARG A 86 7.48 8.62 12.21
N ASP A 87 8.02 8.90 11.02
CA ASP A 87 7.26 9.41 9.89
C ASP A 87 6.12 8.48 9.48
N LEU A 88 6.34 7.17 9.54
CA LEU A 88 5.29 6.19 9.31
C LEU A 88 4.23 6.23 10.41
N ILE A 89 4.65 6.10 11.66
CA ILE A 89 3.73 5.91 12.81
C ILE A 89 2.93 7.18 13.12
N ASP A 90 3.56 8.36 13.09
CA ASP A 90 2.90 9.64 13.38
C ASP A 90 1.88 10.01 12.30
N GLY A 91 2.04 9.50 11.09
CA GLY A 91 1.10 9.73 9.99
C GLY A 91 -0.05 8.74 9.90
N LEU A 92 -0.17 7.77 10.82
CA LEU A 92 -1.25 6.79 10.81
C LEU A 92 -2.40 7.24 11.73
N GLU A 93 -3.62 7.23 11.18
CA GLU A 93 -4.86 7.56 11.89
C GLU A 93 -5.52 6.34 12.53
N THR A 94 -4.91 5.16 12.40
CA THR A 94 -5.39 3.93 13.02
C THR A 94 -4.98 3.82 14.50
N VAL A 95 -5.84 3.19 15.32
CA VAL A 95 -5.56 2.91 16.73
C VAL A 95 -4.46 1.85 16.88
N LEU A 96 -4.52 0.81 16.05
CA LEU A 96 -3.52 -0.26 16.05
C LEU A 96 -2.33 0.15 15.20
N LYS A 97 -1.17 0.25 15.83
CA LYS A 97 0.08 0.56 15.14
C LYS A 97 0.78 -0.72 14.72
N PRO A 98 1.35 -0.77 13.48
CA PRO A 98 2.07 -1.94 13.02
C PRO A 98 3.39 -2.15 13.73
N GLU A 99 3.87 -3.38 13.71
CA GLU A 99 5.29 -3.64 13.91
C GLU A 99 6.07 -3.11 12.69
N VAL A 100 7.16 -2.36 12.91
CA VAL A 100 8.01 -1.84 11.84
C VAL A 100 9.40 -2.43 11.96
N VAL A 101 9.88 -3.08 10.91
CA VAL A 101 11.15 -3.82 10.88
C VAL A 101 11.95 -3.42 9.64
N PHE A 102 13.26 -3.27 9.79
CA PHE A 102 14.21 -3.17 8.67
C PHE A 102 14.79 -4.56 8.42
N GLU A 103 14.54 -5.12 7.24
CA GLU A 103 15.04 -6.43 6.85
C GLU A 103 15.19 -6.52 5.33
N ILE A 104 16.38 -6.90 4.87
CA ILE A 104 16.71 -7.03 3.45
C ILE A 104 16.84 -8.49 2.99
N ASP A 105 17.04 -9.40 3.93
CA ASP A 105 17.18 -10.82 3.64
C ASP A 105 15.81 -11.46 3.42
N ALA A 106 15.61 -12.02 2.23
CA ALA A 106 14.31 -12.60 1.82
C ALA A 106 13.88 -13.77 2.73
N TYR A 107 14.83 -14.55 3.25
CA TYR A 107 14.53 -15.64 4.17
C TYR A 107 14.03 -15.08 5.52
N LEU A 108 14.71 -14.07 6.06
CA LEU A 108 14.30 -13.42 7.30
C LEU A 108 12.98 -12.68 7.18
N ILE A 109 12.72 -12.05 6.03
CA ILE A 109 11.41 -11.45 5.70
C ILE A 109 10.31 -12.52 5.79
N ARG A 110 10.55 -13.68 5.17
CA ARG A 110 9.61 -14.81 5.22
C ARG A 110 9.35 -15.30 6.65
N GLU A 111 10.39 -15.45 7.44
CA GLU A 111 10.24 -15.89 8.85
C GLU A 111 9.45 -14.86 9.70
N LYS A 112 9.59 -13.56 9.41
CA LYS A 112 8.82 -12.50 10.08
C LYS A 112 7.34 -12.48 9.69
N LEU A 113 7.01 -12.86 8.47
CA LEU A 113 5.63 -12.95 7.98
C LEU A 113 4.91 -14.21 8.44
N LYS A 114 5.66 -15.28 8.76
CA LYS A 114 5.13 -16.58 9.11
C LYS A 114 4.34 -16.55 10.42
N GLY A 115 3.18 -17.22 10.41
CA GLY A 115 2.31 -17.34 11.59
C GLY A 115 1.52 -16.07 11.92
N ARG A 116 1.59 -15.02 11.11
CA ARG A 116 0.76 -13.83 11.24
C ARG A 116 -0.57 -14.01 10.50
N ASN A 117 -1.55 -13.22 10.88
CA ASN A 117 -2.89 -13.27 10.29
C ASN A 117 -3.21 -11.95 9.57
N PHE A 118 -2.88 -11.89 8.29
CA PHE A 118 -3.23 -10.79 7.42
C PHE A 118 -3.88 -11.32 6.13
N LEU A 119 -4.80 -10.54 5.56
CA LEU A 119 -5.50 -10.89 4.32
C LEU A 119 -4.69 -10.51 3.09
N PHE A 120 -4.00 -9.37 3.12
CA PHE A 120 -3.21 -8.89 2.00
C PHE A 120 -1.73 -8.80 2.36
N LEU A 121 -0.89 -9.30 1.46
CA LEU A 121 0.55 -9.06 1.47
C LEU A 121 0.92 -8.20 0.25
N LEU A 122 1.38 -6.99 0.50
CA LEU A 122 1.86 -6.06 -0.51
C LEU A 122 3.40 -6.07 -0.50
N SER A 123 4.01 -6.71 -1.50
CA SER A 123 5.46 -6.94 -1.50
C SER A 123 6.04 -7.05 -2.90
N SER A 124 7.23 -7.59 -3.02
CA SER A 124 7.82 -7.97 -4.31
C SER A 124 7.22 -9.28 -4.84
N SER A 125 7.49 -9.60 -6.11
CA SER A 125 7.04 -10.87 -6.69
C SER A 125 7.71 -12.11 -6.08
N LEU A 126 8.77 -11.94 -5.27
CA LEU A 126 9.45 -13.05 -4.60
C LEU A 126 8.55 -13.77 -3.60
N GLU A 127 7.66 -13.04 -2.93
CA GLU A 127 6.75 -13.57 -1.93
C GLU A 127 5.44 -14.12 -2.54
N LYS A 128 5.22 -13.91 -3.85
CA LYS A 128 3.94 -14.24 -4.50
C LYS A 128 3.53 -15.71 -4.33
N ASN A 129 4.44 -16.62 -4.58
CA ASN A 129 4.12 -18.05 -4.55
C ASN A 129 3.89 -18.58 -3.14
N ILE A 130 4.64 -18.04 -2.16
CA ILE A 130 4.54 -18.45 -0.76
C ILE A 130 3.39 -17.77 -0.02
N SER A 131 2.90 -16.64 -0.51
CA SER A 131 1.87 -15.85 0.15
C SER A 131 0.57 -16.62 0.35
N GLY A 132 0.05 -17.27 -0.71
CA GLY A 132 -1.14 -18.10 -0.62
C GLY A 132 -0.91 -19.40 0.12
N GLU A 133 0.21 -20.07 -0.14
CA GLU A 133 0.50 -21.41 0.39
C GLU A 133 0.87 -21.39 1.89
N GLU A 134 1.66 -20.41 2.33
CA GLU A 134 2.17 -20.38 3.71
C GLU A 134 1.43 -19.40 4.61
N TYR A 135 0.94 -18.28 4.07
CA TYR A 135 0.32 -17.22 4.90
C TYR A 135 -1.21 -17.18 4.74
N GLY A 136 -1.76 -17.85 3.72
CA GLY A 136 -3.19 -17.75 3.41
C GLY A 136 -3.59 -16.34 2.95
N ALA A 137 -2.64 -15.54 2.46
CA ALA A 137 -2.83 -14.15 2.11
C ALA A 137 -2.88 -13.93 0.60
N MET A 138 -3.63 -12.92 0.19
CA MET A 138 -3.66 -12.46 -1.19
C MET A 138 -2.47 -11.56 -1.45
N HIS A 139 -1.61 -11.99 -2.37
CA HIS A 139 -0.42 -11.24 -2.73
C HIS A 139 -0.71 -10.12 -3.72
N HIS A 140 -0.08 -8.96 -3.52
CA HIS A 140 -0.08 -7.86 -4.47
C HIS A 140 1.31 -7.27 -4.66
N SER A 141 1.84 -7.33 -5.89
CA SER A 141 3.17 -6.83 -6.21
C SER A 141 3.17 -5.31 -6.33
N ILE A 142 3.86 -4.65 -5.39
CA ILE A 142 4.05 -3.19 -5.35
C ILE A 142 5.52 -2.78 -5.33
N ALA A 143 6.41 -3.73 -5.04
CA ALA A 143 7.85 -3.50 -4.88
C ALA A 143 8.67 -4.30 -5.91
N PHE A 144 9.91 -3.89 -6.09
CA PHE A 144 10.88 -4.64 -6.89
C PHE A 144 11.57 -5.72 -6.05
N PRO A 145 11.96 -6.85 -6.71
CA PRO A 145 11.76 -7.20 -8.10
C PRO A 145 10.30 -7.59 -8.42
N SER A 146 9.83 -7.21 -9.61
CA SER A 146 8.50 -7.54 -10.10
C SER A 146 8.63 -8.39 -11.37
N TYR A 147 8.32 -9.68 -11.26
CA TYR A 147 8.38 -10.67 -12.35
C TYR A 147 7.00 -11.06 -12.88
N ASP A 148 5.95 -10.68 -12.20
CA ASP A 148 4.57 -11.02 -12.55
C ASP A 148 3.88 -9.94 -13.39
N ARG A 149 4.61 -8.88 -13.74
CA ARG A 149 4.15 -7.78 -14.60
C ARG A 149 5.19 -7.52 -15.69
N LEU A 150 4.80 -7.71 -16.94
CA LEU A 150 5.68 -7.47 -18.08
C LEU A 150 5.70 -6.00 -18.53
N ILE A 151 4.59 -5.30 -18.34
CA ILE A 151 4.43 -3.88 -18.69
C ILE A 151 4.01 -3.12 -17.43
N LEU A 152 4.85 -2.18 -17.00
CA LEU A 152 4.64 -1.35 -15.82
C LEU A 152 4.08 0.03 -16.25
N ASP A 153 2.93 0.03 -16.92
CA ASP A 153 2.26 1.27 -17.33
C ASP A 153 1.44 1.89 -16.20
N ARG A 154 0.92 1.08 -15.28
CA ARG A 154 0.17 1.56 -14.12
C ARG A 154 1.11 2.05 -13.03
N ASN A 155 0.70 3.12 -12.36
CA ASN A 155 1.34 3.59 -11.15
C ASN A 155 0.30 3.67 -10.01
N TYR A 156 0.78 3.70 -8.77
CA TYR A 156 -0.06 3.85 -7.58
C TYR A 156 0.08 5.23 -6.94
N ALA A 157 0.55 6.22 -7.69
CA ALA A 157 0.71 7.58 -7.23
C ALA A 157 -0.54 8.45 -7.54
N GLY A 158 -0.85 9.37 -6.62
CA GLY A 158 -1.96 10.30 -6.73
C GLY A 158 -3.34 9.65 -6.69
N TYR A 159 -4.38 10.42 -6.94
CA TYR A 159 -5.78 9.99 -6.84
C TYR A 159 -6.11 8.77 -7.71
N ARG A 160 -5.67 8.78 -8.97
CA ARG A 160 -5.92 7.67 -9.89
C ARG A 160 -5.13 6.42 -9.55
N GLY A 161 -3.93 6.61 -9.02
CA GLY A 161 -3.10 5.50 -8.55
C GLY A 161 -3.72 4.81 -7.33
N GLY A 162 -4.28 5.57 -6.40
CA GLY A 162 -5.03 5.05 -5.28
C GLY A 162 -6.25 4.23 -5.72
N LEU A 163 -7.04 4.75 -6.67
CA LEU A 163 -8.17 4.01 -7.24
C LEU A 163 -7.73 2.71 -7.92
N ALA A 164 -6.64 2.74 -8.72
CA ALA A 164 -6.11 1.55 -9.37
C ALA A 164 -5.66 0.49 -8.36
N LEU A 165 -5.00 0.90 -7.28
CA LEU A 165 -4.61 -0.01 -6.20
C LEU A 165 -5.82 -0.66 -5.55
N MET A 166 -6.86 0.11 -5.26
CA MET A 166 -8.09 -0.41 -4.66
C MET A 166 -8.84 -1.35 -5.61
N GLU A 167 -8.97 -1.01 -6.89
CA GLU A 167 -9.56 -1.89 -7.90
C GLU A 167 -8.84 -3.24 -7.94
N GLU A 168 -7.51 -3.24 -7.93
CA GLU A 168 -6.72 -4.47 -7.97
C GLU A 168 -6.83 -5.31 -6.69
N LEU A 169 -6.86 -4.68 -5.52
CA LEU A 169 -7.04 -5.37 -4.23
C LEU A 169 -8.44 -5.96 -4.09
N THR A 170 -9.47 -5.18 -4.40
CA THR A 170 -10.86 -5.64 -4.32
C THR A 170 -11.18 -6.73 -5.34
N SER A 171 -10.62 -6.63 -6.56
CA SER A 171 -10.77 -7.69 -7.58
C SER A 171 -10.16 -9.01 -7.14
N LYS A 172 -9.09 -9.00 -6.35
CA LYS A 172 -8.51 -10.23 -5.78
C LYS A 172 -9.40 -10.84 -4.70
N TRP A 173 -10.08 -10.02 -3.92
CA TRP A 173 -11.01 -10.46 -2.89
C TRP A 173 -12.26 -11.11 -3.48
N VAL A 174 -12.85 -10.47 -4.50
CA VAL A 174 -14.06 -11.02 -5.17
C VAL A 174 -13.75 -12.31 -5.91
N GLY A 175 -12.50 -12.53 -6.29
CA GLY A 175 -12.03 -13.73 -6.98
C GLY A 175 -12.46 -13.80 -8.45
N PRO A 176 -11.93 -14.75 -9.21
CA PRO A 176 -12.52 -15.10 -10.49
C PRO A 176 -13.85 -15.80 -10.21
N LEU A 177 -14.92 -15.18 -10.66
CA LEU A 177 -16.22 -15.84 -10.77
C LEU A 177 -16.15 -16.98 -11.76
#